data_45ce66b96e5684909071421db2395437
#
_entry.id   45ce66b96e5684909071421db2395437
#
_cell.length_a   1.000
_cell.length_b   1.000
_cell.length_c   1.000
_cell.angle_alpha   90.00
_cell.angle_beta   90.00
_cell.angle_gamma   90.00
#
_symmetry.space_group_name_H-M   'P 1'
#
loop_
_entity.id
_entity.type
_entity.pdbx_description
1 polymer ?
#
loop_
_entity_poly.entity_id
_entity_poly.type
_entity_poly.pdbx_seq_one_letter_code
_entity_poly.pdbx_strand_id
1 'polypeptide(L)'
;EQRIEMTLELARIYPEEVTINILVPVPGTPLELQVNLHNSEITRIFSVIRFLLPESVIKISGGRETNLEDSGEKLLQSGANGIITQGYLTMDGNDSQKDRKMIEKIGLEA
;
A
#
# COMPACT_ATOMS: atom_id res chain seq x y z
N GLU A 1 10.20 4.27 13.61
CA GLU A 1 10.70 3.24 14.56
C GLU A 1 9.66 2.14 14.74
N GLN A 2 8.47 2.41 15.25
CA GLN A 2 7.40 1.41 15.48
C GLN A 2 7.04 0.58 14.23
N ARG A 3 7.03 1.18 13.03
CA ARG A 3 6.74 0.46 11.78
C ARG A 3 7.83 -0.56 11.44
N ILE A 4 9.08 -0.23 11.75
CA ILE A 4 10.21 -1.15 11.55
C ILE A 4 10.12 -2.29 12.56
N GLU A 5 9.87 -1.99 13.81
CA GLU A 5 9.69 -3.00 14.87
C GLU A 5 8.57 -3.98 14.54
N MET A 6 7.41 -3.46 14.13
CA MET A 6 6.28 -4.29 13.67
C MET A 6 6.68 -5.18 12.48
N THR A 7 7.41 -4.63 11.51
CA THR A 7 7.84 -5.41 10.33
C THR A 7 8.85 -6.49 10.70
N LEU A 8 9.75 -6.22 11.64
CA LEU A 8 10.68 -7.23 12.16
C LEU A 8 9.96 -8.36 12.90
N GLU A 9 8.92 -8.05 13.66
CA GLU A 9 8.08 -9.09 14.30
C GLU A 9 7.33 -9.92 13.24
N LEU A 10 6.79 -9.28 12.20
CA LEU A 10 6.18 -9.99 11.07
C LEU A 10 7.19 -10.91 10.35
N ALA A 11 8.42 -10.46 10.17
CA ALA A 11 9.46 -11.26 9.53
C ALA A 11 9.76 -12.57 10.28
N ARG A 12 9.59 -12.61 11.59
CA ARG A 12 9.81 -13.81 12.42
C ARG A 12 8.82 -14.94 12.14
N ILE A 13 7.61 -14.59 11.69
CA ILE A 13 6.57 -15.58 11.39
C ILE A 13 6.51 -15.96 9.91
N TYR A 14 7.37 -15.38 9.07
CA TYR A 14 7.45 -15.65 7.63
C TYR A 14 6.10 -15.55 6.91
N PRO A 15 5.42 -14.41 6.96
CA PRO A 15 4.08 -14.28 6.37
C PRO A 15 4.15 -14.44 4.85
N GLU A 16 3.20 -15.16 4.28
CA GLU A 16 3.05 -15.30 2.83
C GLU A 16 2.61 -13.99 2.21
N GLU A 17 1.75 -13.25 2.89
CA GLU A 17 1.21 -11.97 2.44
C GLU A 17 1.09 -10.97 3.59
N VAL A 18 1.38 -9.71 3.30
CA VAL A 18 1.14 -8.57 4.19
C VAL A 18 0.34 -7.51 3.43
N THR A 19 -0.82 -7.17 3.95
CA THR A 19 -1.67 -6.12 3.39
C THR A 19 -1.46 -4.80 4.14
N ILE A 20 -1.18 -3.73 3.41
CA ILE A 20 -0.90 -2.42 3.95
C ILE A 20 -1.97 -1.42 3.51
N ASN A 21 -2.60 -0.78 4.48
CA ASN A 21 -3.53 0.31 4.27
C ASN A 21 -2.85 1.65 4.51
N ILE A 22 -3.19 2.65 3.70
CA ILE A 22 -2.81 4.04 3.91
C ILE A 22 -4.00 4.74 4.55
N LEU A 23 -3.85 5.23 5.77
CA LEU A 23 -4.95 5.84 6.52
C LEU A 23 -5.60 6.99 5.73
N VAL A 24 -6.90 6.95 5.64
CA VAL A 24 -7.74 8.07 5.19
C VAL A 24 -8.51 8.56 6.42
N PRO A 25 -8.20 9.75 6.93
CA PRO A 25 -8.93 10.30 8.07
C PRO A 25 -10.41 10.50 7.71
N VAL A 26 -11.30 10.00 8.55
CA VAL A 26 -12.77 10.10 8.35
C VAL A 26 -13.35 10.95 9.46
N PRO A 27 -14.18 11.98 9.15
CA PRO A 27 -14.87 12.80 10.15
C PRO A 27 -15.68 11.95 11.12
N GLY A 28 -15.67 12.31 12.41
CA GLY A 28 -16.37 11.59 13.47
C GLY A 28 -15.63 10.36 14.01
N THR A 29 -14.41 10.08 13.53
CA THR A 29 -13.57 8.98 14.05
C THR A 29 -12.45 9.51 14.96
N PRO A 30 -11.87 8.67 15.84
CA PRO A 30 -10.76 9.10 16.70
C PRO A 30 -9.53 9.62 15.94
N LEU A 31 -9.37 9.25 14.67
CA LEU A 31 -8.24 9.65 13.83
C LEU A 31 -8.59 10.72 12.79
N GLU A 32 -9.72 11.39 12.93
CA GLU A 32 -10.19 12.42 11.96
C GLU A 32 -9.19 13.58 11.75
N LEU A 33 -8.41 13.91 12.78
CA LEU A 33 -7.42 14.99 12.75
C LEU A 33 -5.99 14.49 12.41
N GLN A 34 -5.85 13.22 12.05
CA GLN A 34 -4.54 12.66 11.71
C GLN A 34 -4.03 13.28 10.41
N VAL A 35 -2.78 13.74 10.44
CA VAL A 35 -2.12 14.27 9.24
C VAL A 35 -1.67 13.12 8.34
N ASN A 36 -1.98 13.21 7.05
CA ASN A 36 -1.55 12.24 6.06
C ASN A 36 -0.02 12.26 5.89
N LEU A 37 0.55 11.08 5.62
CA LEU A 37 1.96 10.96 5.28
C LEU A 37 2.23 11.51 3.88
N HIS A 38 3.43 12.05 3.67
CA HIS A 38 3.90 12.41 2.33
C HIS A 38 4.14 11.16 1.46
N ASN A 39 3.91 11.28 0.16
CA ASN A 39 4.10 10.17 -0.79
C ASN A 39 5.53 9.59 -0.74
N SER A 40 6.54 10.42 -0.54
CA SER A 40 7.93 9.99 -0.39
C SER A 40 8.16 9.14 0.87
N GLU A 41 7.47 9.45 1.97
CA GLU A 41 7.53 8.66 3.20
C GLU A 41 6.82 7.31 3.01
N ILE A 42 5.65 7.31 2.39
CA ILE A 42 4.91 6.08 2.07
C ILE A 42 5.77 5.16 1.20
N THR A 43 6.37 5.70 0.14
CA THR A 43 7.27 4.95 -0.75
C THR A 43 8.45 4.33 0.01
N ARG A 44 9.06 5.09 0.90
CA ARG A 44 10.17 4.61 1.75
C ARG A 44 9.73 3.48 2.67
N ILE A 45 8.53 3.58 3.26
CA ILE A 45 7.96 2.52 4.12
C ILE A 45 7.82 1.22 3.32
N PHE A 46 7.25 1.24 2.13
CA PHE A 46 7.12 0.05 1.29
C PHE A 46 8.46 -0.56 0.90
N SER A 47 9.46 0.27 0.58
CA SER A 47 10.81 -0.21 0.27
C SER A 47 11.48 -0.90 1.47
N VAL A 48 11.33 -0.35 2.66
CA VAL A 48 11.85 -0.96 3.90
C VAL A 48 11.14 -2.28 4.20
N ILE A 49 9.82 -2.32 4.08
CA ILE A 49 9.04 -3.54 4.29
C ILE A 49 9.49 -4.62 3.29
N ARG A 50 9.65 -4.28 2.02
CA ARG A 50 10.17 -5.22 1.01
C ARG A 50 11.56 -5.75 1.37
N PHE A 51 12.44 -4.89 1.86
CA PHE A 51 13.77 -5.31 2.28
C PHE A 51 13.74 -6.32 3.43
N LEU A 52 12.84 -6.11 4.40
CA LEU A 52 12.68 -6.99 5.56
C LEU A 52 11.85 -8.25 5.28
N LEU A 53 10.98 -8.21 4.29
CA LEU A 53 10.10 -9.30 3.87
C LEU A 53 10.30 -9.59 2.37
N PRO A 54 11.47 -10.12 1.97
CA PRO A 54 11.85 -10.22 0.56
C PRO A 54 10.96 -11.17 -0.26
N GLU A 55 10.39 -12.20 0.37
CA GLU A 55 9.60 -13.24 -0.30
C GLU A 55 8.08 -13.06 -0.19
N SER A 56 7.62 -12.20 0.74
CA SER A 56 6.20 -11.99 0.98
C SER A 56 5.51 -11.23 -0.16
N VAL A 57 4.24 -11.51 -0.38
CA VAL A 57 3.38 -10.60 -1.15
C VAL A 57 3.12 -9.36 -0.30
N ILE A 58 3.51 -8.19 -0.79
CA ILE A 58 3.23 -6.90 -0.16
C ILE A 58 2.13 -6.23 -0.96
N LYS A 59 0.93 -6.24 -0.39
CA LYS A 59 -0.29 -5.76 -1.04
C LYS A 59 -0.64 -4.35 -0.59
N ILE A 60 -0.86 -3.47 -1.55
CA ILE A 60 -1.44 -2.15 -1.32
C ILE A 60 -2.96 -2.30 -1.29
N SER A 61 -3.58 -1.82 -0.23
CA SER A 61 -5.01 -1.89 -0.03
C SER A 61 -5.62 -0.48 0.10
N GLY A 62 -6.46 -0.25 1.11
CA GLY A 62 -7.21 1.00 1.27
C GLY A 62 -6.34 2.26 1.30
N GLY A 63 -6.90 3.33 0.75
CA GLY A 63 -6.33 4.68 0.80
C GLY A 63 -5.34 5.03 -0.30
N ARG A 64 -4.99 4.13 -1.22
CA ARG A 64 -4.05 4.44 -2.30
C ARG A 64 -4.59 5.49 -3.28
N GLU A 65 -5.84 5.39 -3.67
CA GLU A 65 -6.49 6.31 -4.60
C GLU A 65 -6.68 7.71 -4.01
N THR A 66 -6.86 7.79 -2.69
CA THR A 66 -7.07 9.05 -1.96
C THR A 66 -5.75 9.75 -1.61
N ASN A 67 -4.75 8.99 -1.20
CA ASN A 67 -3.49 9.55 -0.69
C ASN A 67 -2.38 9.67 -1.74
N LEU A 68 -2.46 8.91 -2.85
CA LEU A 68 -1.43 8.85 -3.87
C LEU A 68 -1.95 9.39 -5.21
N GLU A 69 -1.24 10.35 -5.79
CA GLU A 69 -1.61 10.94 -7.09
C GLU A 69 -1.60 9.91 -8.23
N ASP A 70 -0.74 8.91 -8.14
CA ASP A 70 -0.53 7.85 -9.13
C ASP A 70 -1.29 6.54 -8.79
N SER A 71 -2.17 6.58 -7.80
CA SER A 71 -2.94 5.41 -7.33
C SER A 71 -2.08 4.19 -6.96
N GLY A 72 -0.80 4.39 -6.63
CA GLY A 72 0.11 3.34 -6.20
C GLY A 72 1.10 2.83 -7.26
N GLU A 73 1.16 3.44 -8.44
CA GLU A 73 2.13 3.09 -9.49
C GLU A 73 3.56 3.04 -8.95
N LYS A 74 3.98 4.09 -8.24
CA LYS A 74 5.31 4.20 -7.64
C LYS A 74 5.56 3.16 -6.53
N LEU A 75 4.53 2.76 -5.81
CA LEU A 75 4.67 1.73 -4.78
C LEU A 75 4.95 0.34 -5.40
N LEU A 76 4.33 0.03 -6.53
CA LEU A 76 4.63 -1.19 -7.29
C LEU A 76 6.08 -1.22 -7.80
N GLN A 77 6.66 -0.06 -8.08
CA GLN A 77 8.08 0.05 -8.44
C GLN A 77 9.02 0.06 -7.23
N SER A 78 8.47 0.22 -6.01
CA SER A 78 9.24 0.43 -4.78
C SER A 78 9.09 -0.70 -3.75
N GLY A 79 8.54 -1.85 -4.15
CA GLY A 79 8.49 -3.02 -3.28
C GLY A 79 7.14 -3.70 -3.15
N ALA A 80 6.03 -3.04 -3.43
CA ALA A 80 4.73 -3.70 -3.50
C ALA A 80 4.64 -4.61 -4.74
N ASN A 81 3.93 -5.71 -4.62
CA ASN A 81 3.66 -6.65 -5.72
C ASN A 81 2.23 -7.21 -5.70
N GLY A 82 1.34 -6.55 -5.00
CA GLY A 82 -0.10 -6.83 -4.99
C GLY A 82 -0.91 -5.56 -4.78
N ILE A 83 -2.12 -5.51 -5.33
CA ILE A 83 -3.09 -4.44 -5.12
C ILE A 83 -4.49 -5.00 -4.94
N ILE A 84 -5.34 -4.28 -4.20
CA ILE A 84 -6.78 -4.51 -4.19
C ILE A 84 -7.41 -3.57 -5.20
N THR A 85 -8.30 -4.08 -6.03
CA THR A 85 -9.03 -3.34 -7.05
C THR A 85 -10.55 -3.43 -6.84
N GLN A 86 -11.34 -2.62 -7.55
CA GLN A 86 -12.81 -2.56 -7.49
C GLN A 86 -13.40 -1.96 -6.19
N GLY A 87 -12.58 -1.32 -5.39
CA GLY A 87 -13.02 -0.62 -4.18
C GLY A 87 -12.90 -1.41 -2.89
N TYR A 88 -13.47 -0.83 -1.85
CA TYR A 88 -13.35 -1.28 -0.46
C TYR A 88 -14.72 -1.27 0.18
N LEU A 89 -14.87 -1.87 1.37
CA LEU A 89 -16.17 -1.95 2.08
C LEU A 89 -16.87 -0.59 2.27
N THR A 90 -16.10 0.47 2.46
CA THR A 90 -16.61 1.81 2.79
C THR A 90 -16.20 2.90 1.81
N MET A 91 -15.40 2.58 0.81
CA MET A 91 -14.83 3.55 -0.13
C MET A 91 -14.73 2.97 -1.53
N ASP A 92 -14.93 3.83 -2.53
CA ASP A 92 -14.68 3.49 -3.92
C ASP A 92 -13.19 3.34 -4.20
N GLY A 93 -12.86 2.47 -5.16
CA GLY A 93 -11.51 2.29 -5.66
C GLY A 93 -11.47 2.33 -7.18
N ASN A 94 -10.29 2.17 -7.75
CA ASN A 94 -10.14 2.04 -9.19
C ASN A 94 -10.80 0.75 -9.69
N ASP A 95 -11.32 0.78 -10.91
CA ASP A 95 -11.73 -0.46 -11.59
C ASP A 95 -10.51 -1.29 -12.03
N SER A 96 -10.72 -2.59 -12.24
CA SER A 96 -9.67 -3.53 -12.56
C SER A 96 -8.96 -3.23 -13.90
N GLN A 97 -9.66 -2.62 -14.85
CA GLN A 97 -9.06 -2.27 -16.15
C GLN A 97 -8.09 -1.10 -16.02
N LYS A 98 -8.45 -0.10 -15.19
CA LYS A 98 -7.59 1.03 -14.89
C LYS A 98 -6.31 0.58 -14.18
N ASP A 99 -6.45 -0.29 -13.20
CA ASP A 99 -5.31 -0.84 -12.47
C ASP A 99 -4.43 -1.72 -13.37
N ARG A 100 -5.01 -2.55 -14.23
CA ARG A 100 -4.26 -3.35 -15.21
C ARG A 100 -3.44 -2.47 -16.15
N LYS A 101 -4.03 -1.42 -16.71
CA LYS A 101 -3.31 -0.46 -17.57
C LYS A 101 -2.15 0.21 -16.84
N MET A 102 -2.33 0.56 -15.57
CA MET A 102 -1.27 1.13 -14.74
C MET A 102 -0.11 0.14 -14.57
N ILE A 103 -0.40 -1.13 -14.28
CA ILE A 103 0.61 -2.19 -14.12
C ILE A 103 1.38 -2.43 -15.42
N GLU A 104 0.68 -2.55 -16.55
CA GLU A 104 1.28 -2.75 -17.85
C GLU A 104 2.16 -1.57 -18.28
N LYS A 105 1.73 -0.32 -17.99
CA LYS A 105 2.49 0.90 -18.29
C LYS A 105 3.88 0.90 -17.66
N ILE A 106 4.04 0.33 -16.50
CA ILE A 106 5.34 0.24 -15.80
C ILE A 106 6.13 -1.03 -16.11
N GLY A 107 5.67 -1.82 -17.08
CA GLY A 107 6.36 -3.01 -17.55
C GLY A 107 6.16 -4.26 -16.69
N LEU A 108 5.14 -4.28 -15.83
CA LEU A 108 4.76 -5.43 -15.03
C LEU A 108 3.58 -6.17 -15.67
N GLU A 109 3.38 -7.41 -15.28
CA GLU A 109 2.24 -8.24 -15.66
C GLU A 109 1.21 -8.30 -14.51
N ALA A 110 -0.05 -8.19 -14.88
CA ALA A 110 -1.15 -8.28 -13.91
C ALA A 110 -1.74 -9.71 -13.86
#